data_0b5a0c5b9319dea85dd936a1068b4344
#
_entry.id   0b5a0c5b9319dea85dd936a1068b4344
#
_cell.length_a   1.000
_cell.length_b   1.000
_cell.length_c   1.000
_cell.angle_alpha   90.00
_cell.angle_beta   90.00
_cell.angle_gamma   90.00
#
_symmetry.space_group_name_H-M   'P 1'
#
loop_
_entity.id
_entity.type
_entity.pdbx_description
1 polymer ?
#
loop_
_entity_poly.entity_id
_entity_poly.type
_entity_poly.pdbx_seq_one_letter_code
_entity_poly.pdbx_strand_id
1 'polypeptide(L)'
;MKYVERKSMKIRESGRSSDYITPTFGHGCLYRCSYCYMRRHIKQGITTVATNTEALINAIDEHAMSLQWPKKANQTHSKYYTYDFSCNEDYALHAKYHEWEKLFNYFVQSERVMGTAATKFVNKHLLNYNPQRKVRIRFSLMPKKMSSMLEPGTSRIVDRIEAINTFYEAGYDVHINYSPIIAYDGCGDEYVEMFKLIDSIVDDSIKKDVLCECIFLVHNKGLHEYNVENNVKGEEYLWTPHKQEGKQSIFGGDNVRYAWKYKQGLIDGFINLHDNVIPWNKIRYIF
;
A
#
# COMPACT_ATOMS: atom_id res chain seq x y z
N MET A 1 -11.20 -17.48 9.13
CA MET A 1 -9.74 -17.49 9.00
C MET A 1 -9.27 -18.92 8.87
N LYS A 2 -8.33 -19.22 7.98
CA LYS A 2 -7.74 -20.55 7.81
C LYS A 2 -6.22 -20.44 8.01
N TYR A 3 -5.66 -21.33 8.81
CA TYR A 3 -4.22 -21.39 9.04
C TYR A 3 -3.57 -22.40 8.09
N VAL A 4 -2.47 -22.01 7.48
CA VAL A 4 -1.77 -22.86 6.50
C VAL A 4 -0.26 -22.69 6.64
N GLU A 5 0.47 -23.76 6.38
CA GLU A 5 1.91 -23.68 6.22
C GLU A 5 2.28 -23.26 4.80
N ARG A 6 3.07 -22.21 4.65
CA ARG A 6 3.54 -21.74 3.33
C ARG A 6 4.73 -22.57 2.87
N LYS A 7 4.61 -23.09 1.66
CA LYS A 7 5.68 -23.86 1.02
C LYS A 7 6.59 -22.98 0.15
N SER A 8 6.04 -21.88 -0.41
CA SER A 8 6.82 -20.98 -1.25
C SER A 8 7.51 -19.90 -0.43
N MET A 9 8.83 -19.89 -0.46
CA MET A 9 9.68 -18.88 0.17
C MET A 9 10.19 -17.85 -0.84
N LYS A 10 9.49 -17.70 -1.98
CA LYS A 10 9.91 -16.81 -3.06
C LYS A 10 9.82 -15.35 -2.65
N ILE A 11 10.96 -14.68 -2.64
CA ILE A 11 11.07 -13.23 -2.59
C ILE A 11 11.06 -12.69 -4.03
N ARG A 12 10.40 -11.57 -4.24
CA ARG A 12 10.26 -10.96 -5.57
C ARG A 12 10.80 -9.54 -5.54
N GLU A 13 11.52 -9.16 -6.58
CA GLU A 13 11.91 -7.77 -6.79
C GLU A 13 10.67 -6.91 -7.03
N SER A 14 10.69 -5.69 -6.51
CA SER A 14 9.66 -4.68 -6.73
C SER A 14 10.26 -3.39 -7.31
N GLY A 15 11.25 -2.80 -6.65
CA GLY A 15 11.90 -1.57 -7.07
C GLY A 15 10.96 -0.36 -7.14
N ARG A 16 9.82 -0.40 -6.40
CA ARG A 16 8.77 0.63 -6.37
C ARG A 16 8.56 1.13 -4.96
N SER A 17 7.47 0.73 -4.32
CA SER A 17 7.16 1.06 -2.92
C SER A 17 8.16 0.44 -1.95
N SER A 18 8.72 -0.71 -2.33
CA SER A 18 9.79 -1.44 -1.63
C SER A 18 10.82 -1.96 -2.64
N ASP A 19 11.99 -2.38 -2.17
CA ASP A 19 12.95 -3.10 -3.00
C ASP A 19 12.41 -4.49 -3.35
N TYR A 20 11.88 -5.18 -2.34
CA TYR A 20 11.43 -6.56 -2.44
C TYR A 20 10.03 -6.75 -1.83
N ILE A 21 9.38 -7.82 -2.25
CA ILE A 21 8.14 -8.34 -1.68
C ILE A 21 8.49 -9.67 -1.02
N THR A 22 8.13 -9.83 0.25
CA THR A 22 8.40 -11.04 1.02
C THR A 22 7.64 -12.26 0.49
N PRO A 23 7.98 -13.47 0.95
CA PRO A 23 7.04 -14.58 0.89
C PRO A 23 5.73 -14.19 1.59
N THR A 24 4.63 -14.72 1.11
CA THR A 24 3.30 -14.28 1.57
C THR A 24 3.00 -14.78 2.98
N PHE A 25 2.82 -13.87 3.94
CA PHE A 25 2.38 -14.16 5.31
C PHE A 25 0.89 -14.46 5.39
N GLY A 26 0.09 -13.85 4.52
CA GLY A 26 -1.34 -14.08 4.45
C GLY A 26 -1.86 -13.98 3.01
N HIS A 27 -3.07 -14.47 2.78
CA HIS A 27 -3.72 -14.40 1.49
C HIS A 27 -5.22 -14.22 1.66
N GLY A 28 -5.76 -13.20 1.00
CA GLY A 28 -7.15 -12.81 1.08
C GLY A 28 -7.32 -11.59 1.98
N CYS A 29 -8.32 -10.79 1.64
CA CYS A 29 -8.66 -9.59 2.39
C CYS A 29 -10.19 -9.53 2.56
N LEU A 30 -10.67 -9.23 3.76
CA LEU A 30 -12.10 -9.11 4.04
C LEU A 30 -12.70 -7.84 3.40
N TYR A 31 -11.87 -6.85 3.07
CA TYR A 31 -12.31 -5.72 2.28
C TYR A 31 -12.56 -6.13 0.83
N ARG A 32 -13.58 -5.51 0.29
CA ARG A 32 -14.02 -5.77 -1.09
C ARG A 32 -13.88 -4.53 -1.95
N CYS A 33 -12.70 -3.90 -1.89
CA CYS A 33 -12.41 -2.72 -2.72
C CYS A 33 -12.63 -3.02 -4.20
N SER A 34 -13.37 -2.15 -4.90
CA SER A 34 -13.81 -2.40 -6.28
C SER A 34 -12.65 -2.58 -7.27
N TYR A 35 -11.53 -1.93 -7.04
CA TYR A 35 -10.32 -1.99 -7.88
C TYR A 35 -9.35 -3.11 -7.50
N CYS A 36 -9.61 -3.87 -6.43
CA CYS A 36 -8.64 -4.83 -5.91
C CYS A 36 -8.76 -6.19 -6.61
N TYR A 37 -7.67 -6.64 -7.24
CA TYR A 37 -7.63 -7.94 -7.91
C TYR A 37 -7.96 -9.11 -6.97
N MET A 38 -7.68 -8.98 -5.68
CA MET A 38 -8.00 -10.00 -4.68
C MET A 38 -9.49 -10.29 -4.59
N ARG A 39 -10.35 -9.32 -4.93
CA ARG A 39 -11.81 -9.50 -4.95
C ARG A 39 -12.24 -10.72 -5.79
N ARG A 40 -11.56 -10.96 -6.90
CA ARG A 40 -11.82 -12.09 -7.82
C ARG A 40 -11.19 -13.40 -7.34
N HIS A 41 -10.11 -13.33 -6.57
CA HIS A 41 -9.35 -14.51 -6.15
C HIS A 41 -9.76 -15.07 -4.78
N ILE A 42 -10.59 -14.35 -4.02
CA ILE A 42 -11.07 -14.81 -2.72
C ILE A 42 -12.35 -15.60 -2.94
N LYS A 43 -12.26 -16.91 -2.86
CA LYS A 43 -13.45 -17.76 -2.78
C LYS A 43 -14.14 -17.52 -1.44
N GLN A 44 -15.33 -16.88 -1.47
CA GLN A 44 -16.26 -16.75 -0.35
C GLN A 44 -15.64 -16.24 0.99
N GLY A 45 -14.77 -15.22 0.95
CA GLY A 45 -14.27 -14.59 2.17
C GLY A 45 -13.32 -15.45 2.99
N ILE A 46 -12.71 -16.48 2.41
CA ILE A 46 -11.70 -17.30 3.09
C ILE A 46 -10.36 -16.56 3.06
N THR A 47 -9.94 -16.07 4.22
CA THR A 47 -8.60 -15.51 4.42
C THR A 47 -7.71 -16.56 5.04
N THR A 48 -6.47 -16.69 4.57
CA THR A 48 -5.47 -17.60 5.13
C THR A 48 -4.34 -16.85 5.80
N VAL A 49 -3.79 -17.44 6.85
CA VAL A 49 -2.64 -16.94 7.61
C VAL A 49 -1.57 -18.01 7.63
N ALA A 50 -0.31 -17.64 7.40
CA ALA A 50 0.82 -18.52 7.47
C ALA A 50 1.15 -18.87 8.94
N THR A 51 1.45 -20.14 9.22
CA THR A 51 1.82 -20.63 10.56
C THR A 51 3.32 -20.80 10.76
N ASN A 52 4.09 -20.78 9.67
CA ASN A 52 5.56 -20.96 9.68
C ASN A 52 6.29 -19.61 9.57
N THR A 53 5.91 -18.65 10.41
CA THR A 53 6.44 -17.26 10.41
C THR A 53 7.97 -17.25 10.51
N GLU A 54 8.58 -18.09 11.32
CA GLU A 54 10.04 -18.17 11.46
C GLU A 54 10.72 -18.59 10.16
N ALA A 55 10.20 -19.58 9.46
CA ALA A 55 10.74 -20.00 8.17
C ALA A 55 10.64 -18.89 7.11
N LEU A 56 9.57 -18.09 7.15
CA LEU A 56 9.40 -16.92 6.26
C LEU A 56 10.40 -15.81 6.62
N ILE A 57 10.67 -15.58 7.89
CA ILE A 57 11.67 -14.62 8.37
C ILE A 57 13.07 -15.09 7.95
N ASN A 58 13.42 -16.36 8.11
CA ASN A 58 14.71 -16.92 7.71
C ASN A 58 14.94 -16.74 6.20
N ALA A 59 13.91 -16.94 5.38
CA ALA A 59 14.01 -16.69 3.94
C ALA A 59 14.29 -15.20 3.61
N ILE A 60 13.74 -14.25 4.37
CA ILE A 60 14.05 -12.82 4.22
C ILE A 60 15.50 -12.56 4.62
N ASP A 61 15.95 -13.13 5.73
CA ASP A 61 17.32 -12.94 6.23
C ASP A 61 18.37 -13.50 5.27
N GLU A 62 18.21 -14.74 4.83
CA GLU A 62 19.08 -15.38 3.85
C GLU A 62 19.17 -14.57 2.55
N HIS A 63 18.03 -14.09 2.06
CA HIS A 63 18.00 -13.22 0.88
C HIS A 63 18.75 -11.91 1.13
N ALA A 64 18.50 -11.25 2.27
CA ALA A 64 19.16 -9.99 2.61
C ALA A 64 20.68 -10.14 2.78
N MET A 65 21.12 -11.28 3.31
CA MET A 65 22.54 -11.60 3.45
C MET A 65 23.23 -11.84 2.10
N SER A 66 22.50 -12.30 1.09
CA SER A 66 23.02 -12.49 -0.27
C SER A 66 23.19 -11.17 -1.06
N LEU A 67 22.60 -10.07 -0.58
CA LEU A 67 22.66 -8.79 -1.26
C LEU A 67 23.95 -8.01 -0.94
N GLN A 68 24.34 -7.14 -1.87
CA GLN A 68 25.48 -6.24 -1.67
C GLN A 68 25.25 -5.35 -0.43
N TRP A 69 26.27 -5.20 0.41
CA TRP A 69 26.25 -4.30 1.54
C TRP A 69 27.52 -3.41 1.58
N PRO A 70 27.40 -2.11 1.86
CA PRO A 70 26.17 -1.36 2.13
C PRO A 70 25.24 -1.24 0.89
N LYS A 71 23.95 -1.04 1.15
CA LYS A 71 22.96 -0.83 0.09
C LYS A 71 23.28 0.47 -0.69
N LYS A 72 23.12 0.43 -2.02
CA LYS A 72 23.06 1.65 -2.82
C LYS A 72 21.73 2.36 -2.55
N ALA A 73 21.79 3.64 -2.15
CA ALA A 73 20.60 4.46 -1.89
C ALA A 73 19.68 4.54 -3.10
N ASN A 74 18.38 4.43 -2.87
CA ASN A 74 17.34 4.59 -3.88
C ASN A 74 16.05 5.18 -3.25
N GLN A 75 14.97 5.30 -4.04
CA GLN A 75 13.71 5.89 -3.59
C GLN A 75 13.00 5.09 -2.48
N THR A 76 13.34 3.82 -2.27
CA THR A 76 12.71 3.02 -1.23
C THR A 76 13.27 3.36 0.15
N HIS A 77 14.60 3.43 0.27
CA HIS A 77 15.32 3.85 1.46
C HIS A 77 16.81 4.08 1.16
N SER A 78 17.42 5.04 1.84
CA SER A 78 18.84 5.38 1.64
C SER A 78 19.82 4.35 2.22
N LYS A 79 19.42 3.62 3.26
CA LYS A 79 20.30 2.72 4.04
C LYS A 79 19.84 1.27 4.03
N TYR A 80 18.55 1.00 4.24
CA TYR A 80 18.01 -0.35 4.43
C TYR A 80 17.39 -0.91 3.16
N TYR A 81 17.54 -2.19 2.91
CA TYR A 81 16.69 -2.92 1.96
C TYR A 81 15.29 -3.02 2.53
N THR A 82 14.30 -2.63 1.74
CA THR A 82 12.91 -2.59 2.17
C THR A 82 12.15 -3.80 1.65
N TYR A 83 11.41 -4.46 2.55
CA TYR A 83 10.63 -5.66 2.26
C TYR A 83 9.16 -5.41 2.53
N ASP A 84 8.31 -5.48 1.49
CA ASP A 84 6.86 -5.37 1.63
C ASP A 84 6.29 -6.73 2.05
N PHE A 85 5.69 -6.78 3.23
CA PHE A 85 5.09 -7.98 3.80
C PHE A 85 3.55 -7.99 3.73
N SER A 86 2.92 -6.96 3.15
CA SER A 86 1.47 -6.82 3.06
C SER A 86 0.87 -7.32 1.74
N CYS A 87 1.63 -8.06 0.94
CA CYS A 87 1.14 -8.54 -0.35
C CYS A 87 -0.02 -9.54 -0.17
N ASN A 88 -1.08 -9.38 -0.97
CA ASN A 88 -2.29 -10.21 -1.02
C ASN A 88 -3.24 -10.12 0.18
N GLU A 89 -3.02 -9.22 1.12
CA GLU A 89 -3.92 -8.93 2.22
C GLU A 89 -3.81 -7.47 2.68
N ASP A 90 -4.70 -7.03 3.58
CA ASP A 90 -4.45 -5.86 4.42
C ASP A 90 -3.92 -6.36 5.77
N TYR A 91 -2.62 -6.17 6.01
CA TYR A 91 -1.94 -6.72 7.16
C TYR A 91 -2.50 -6.22 8.50
N ALA A 92 -2.95 -4.98 8.55
CA ALA A 92 -3.48 -4.38 9.76
C ALA A 92 -4.87 -4.93 10.10
N LEU A 93 -5.69 -5.21 9.10
CA LEU A 93 -7.01 -5.81 9.28
C LEU A 93 -6.93 -7.18 9.96
N HIS A 94 -5.93 -7.96 9.60
CA HIS A 94 -5.76 -9.32 10.10
C HIS A 94 -4.69 -9.43 11.21
N ALA A 95 -4.18 -8.31 11.73
CA ALA A 95 -3.01 -8.27 12.61
C ALA A 95 -3.08 -9.24 13.81
N LYS A 96 -4.26 -9.40 14.43
CA LYS A 96 -4.43 -10.31 15.58
C LYS A 96 -4.26 -11.79 15.27
N TYR A 97 -4.20 -12.18 14.00
CA TYR A 97 -4.05 -13.57 13.57
C TYR A 97 -2.62 -13.89 13.13
N HIS A 98 -1.76 -12.88 13.00
CA HIS A 98 -0.35 -13.00 12.61
C HIS A 98 0.58 -12.83 13.81
N GLU A 99 1.77 -13.36 13.69
CA GLU A 99 2.86 -13.17 14.66
C GLU A 99 3.71 -11.94 14.26
N TRP A 100 3.05 -10.75 14.07
CA TRP A 100 3.76 -9.54 13.64
C TRP A 100 4.85 -9.09 14.62
N GLU A 101 4.72 -9.37 15.91
CA GLU A 101 5.76 -9.07 16.90
C GLU A 101 7.08 -9.75 16.56
N LYS A 102 7.06 -11.04 16.18
CA LYS A 102 8.27 -11.74 15.75
C LYS A 102 8.90 -11.10 14.52
N LEU A 103 8.10 -10.77 13.52
CA LEU A 103 8.57 -10.12 12.29
C LEU A 103 9.12 -8.73 12.56
N PHE A 104 8.46 -7.93 13.40
CA PHE A 104 8.90 -6.58 13.73
C PHE A 104 10.18 -6.60 14.54
N ASN A 105 10.32 -7.52 15.50
CA ASN A 105 11.55 -7.73 16.26
C ASN A 105 12.73 -8.11 15.35
N TYR A 106 12.51 -8.96 14.36
CA TYR A 106 13.52 -9.27 13.36
C TYR A 106 13.98 -7.99 12.61
N PHE A 107 13.04 -7.17 12.13
CA PHE A 107 13.41 -5.92 11.46
C PHE A 107 14.16 -4.96 12.39
N VAL A 108 13.75 -4.85 13.65
CA VAL A 108 14.42 -4.01 14.65
C VAL A 108 15.88 -4.44 14.86
N GLN A 109 16.12 -5.74 14.94
CA GLN A 109 17.46 -6.30 15.19
C GLN A 109 18.36 -6.28 13.94
N SER A 110 17.78 -6.26 12.74
CA SER A 110 18.54 -6.31 11.50
C SER A 110 19.25 -4.98 11.20
N GLU A 111 20.52 -5.03 10.84
CA GLU A 111 21.28 -3.86 10.36
C GLU A 111 21.04 -3.57 8.86
N ARG A 112 20.48 -4.52 8.10
CA ARG A 112 20.38 -4.48 6.64
C ARG A 112 18.99 -4.18 6.11
N VAL A 113 17.95 -4.57 6.84
CA VAL A 113 16.59 -4.56 6.33
C VAL A 113 15.62 -3.76 7.19
N MET A 114 14.52 -3.35 6.58
CA MET A 114 13.34 -2.84 7.26
C MET A 114 12.08 -3.38 6.56
N GLY A 115 11.01 -3.51 7.33
CA GLY A 115 9.71 -3.91 6.80
C GLY A 115 8.92 -2.71 6.25
N THR A 116 8.04 -2.97 5.29
CA THR A 116 7.04 -1.98 4.88
C THR A 116 5.71 -2.65 4.56
N ALA A 117 4.61 -1.94 4.82
CA ALA A 117 3.27 -2.43 4.54
C ALA A 117 2.31 -1.28 4.26
N ALA A 118 1.34 -1.50 3.36
CA ALA A 118 0.26 -0.56 3.11
C ALA A 118 -1.03 -1.06 3.78
N THR A 119 -1.83 -0.13 4.30
CA THR A 119 -3.11 -0.48 4.93
C THR A 119 -4.19 0.57 4.68
N LYS A 120 -5.45 0.12 4.75
CA LYS A 120 -6.67 0.92 4.80
C LYS A 120 -7.41 0.77 6.12
N PHE A 121 -6.77 0.12 7.10
CA PHE A 121 -7.35 -0.14 8.40
C PHE A 121 -6.51 0.46 9.52
N VAL A 122 -7.15 1.21 10.40
CA VAL A 122 -6.54 1.73 11.63
C VAL A 122 -6.74 0.69 12.73
N ASN A 123 -5.74 -0.16 12.94
CA ASN A 123 -5.79 -1.17 13.99
C ASN A 123 -4.96 -0.74 15.20
N LYS A 124 -5.63 -0.30 16.25
CA LYS A 124 -4.97 0.15 17.50
C LYS A 124 -4.14 -0.92 18.19
N HIS A 125 -4.38 -2.22 17.92
CA HIS A 125 -3.54 -3.29 18.45
C HIS A 125 -2.07 -3.15 18.05
N LEU A 126 -1.82 -2.61 16.84
CA LEU A 126 -0.46 -2.38 16.35
C LEU A 126 0.29 -1.29 17.13
N LEU A 127 -0.40 -0.43 17.87
CA LEU A 127 0.23 0.58 18.74
C LEU A 127 0.93 -0.02 19.98
N ASN A 128 0.68 -1.31 20.28
CA ASN A 128 1.38 -2.02 21.35
C ASN A 128 2.81 -2.40 20.95
N TYR A 129 3.19 -2.29 19.68
CA TYR A 129 4.53 -2.55 19.19
C TYR A 129 5.31 -1.25 19.05
N ASN A 130 6.62 -1.31 19.31
CA ASN A 130 7.55 -0.22 19.00
C ASN A 130 8.61 -0.71 18.00
N PRO A 131 8.37 -0.55 16.71
CA PRO A 131 9.29 -1.04 15.68
C PRO A 131 10.52 -0.15 15.47
N GLN A 132 10.75 0.87 16.28
CA GLN A 132 11.94 1.73 16.27
C GLN A 132 12.29 2.26 14.86
N ARG A 133 11.29 2.70 14.12
CA ARG A 133 11.37 3.16 12.71
C ARG A 133 11.84 2.08 11.71
N LYS A 134 11.87 0.81 12.11
CA LYS A 134 12.27 -0.31 11.24
C LYS A 134 11.08 -0.97 10.52
N VAL A 135 9.87 -0.53 10.80
CA VAL A 135 8.67 -0.90 10.08
C VAL A 135 8.00 0.37 9.55
N ARG A 136 7.91 0.46 8.22
CA ARG A 136 7.17 1.52 7.55
C ARG A 136 5.73 1.12 7.35
N ILE A 137 4.82 1.90 7.93
CA ILE A 137 3.39 1.81 7.64
C ILE A 137 3.00 2.89 6.64
N ARG A 138 2.28 2.50 5.60
CA ARG A 138 1.81 3.40 4.54
C ARG A 138 0.29 3.44 4.57
N PHE A 139 -0.29 4.50 5.14
CA PHE A 139 -1.74 4.68 5.12
C PHE A 139 -2.20 5.05 3.72
N SER A 140 -3.05 4.19 3.11
CA SER A 140 -3.61 4.46 1.80
C SER A 140 -4.71 5.51 1.89
N LEU A 141 -4.59 6.59 1.12
CA LEU A 141 -5.54 7.69 1.08
C LEU A 141 -6.04 7.95 -0.35
N MET A 142 -7.30 8.32 -0.45
CA MET A 142 -7.95 8.84 -1.66
C MET A 142 -9.08 9.78 -1.25
N PRO A 143 -9.63 10.61 -2.13
CA PRO A 143 -10.74 11.49 -1.80
C PRO A 143 -11.91 10.75 -1.13
N LYS A 144 -12.48 11.35 -0.08
CA LYS A 144 -13.50 10.75 0.79
C LYS A 144 -14.67 10.14 0.03
N LYS A 145 -15.19 10.85 -0.98
CA LYS A 145 -16.30 10.38 -1.81
C LYS A 145 -15.95 9.08 -2.53
N MET A 146 -14.77 9.05 -3.16
CA MET A 146 -14.30 7.88 -3.89
C MET A 146 -14.00 6.71 -2.95
N SER A 147 -13.37 6.96 -1.80
CA SER A 147 -13.13 5.93 -0.78
C SER A 147 -14.43 5.30 -0.28
N SER A 148 -15.44 6.12 0.02
CA SER A 148 -16.75 5.63 0.49
C SER A 148 -17.45 4.71 -0.51
N MET A 149 -17.21 4.92 -1.80
CA MET A 149 -17.80 4.11 -2.89
C MET A 149 -16.98 2.87 -3.20
N LEU A 150 -15.64 3.02 -3.31
CA LEU A 150 -14.77 1.96 -3.84
C LEU A 150 -14.11 1.08 -2.76
N GLU A 151 -14.09 1.54 -1.50
CA GLU A 151 -13.39 0.89 -0.37
C GLU A 151 -14.34 0.51 0.77
N PRO A 152 -15.37 -0.32 0.51
CA PRO A 152 -16.38 -0.66 1.53
C PRO A 152 -15.74 -1.34 2.75
N GLY A 153 -16.13 -0.86 3.95
CA GLY A 153 -15.71 -1.44 5.23
C GLY A 153 -14.33 -1.00 5.71
N THR A 154 -13.57 -0.24 4.94
CA THR A 154 -12.26 0.30 5.39
C THR A 154 -12.44 1.43 6.41
N SER A 155 -11.39 1.79 7.15
CA SER A 155 -11.42 2.95 8.05
C SER A 155 -11.67 4.23 7.25
N ARG A 156 -12.38 5.18 7.85
CA ARG A 156 -12.64 6.47 7.21
C ARG A 156 -11.32 7.18 6.89
N ILE A 157 -11.31 8.02 5.86
CA ILE A 157 -10.11 8.76 5.46
C ILE A 157 -9.57 9.63 6.60
N VAL A 158 -10.45 10.30 7.35
CA VAL A 158 -10.03 11.11 8.51
C VAL A 158 -9.35 10.26 9.58
N ASP A 159 -9.88 9.08 9.88
CA ASP A 159 -9.28 8.16 10.88
C ASP A 159 -7.88 7.69 10.44
N ARG A 160 -7.68 7.46 9.12
CA ARG A 160 -6.36 7.09 8.57
C ARG A 160 -5.38 8.25 8.66
N ILE A 161 -5.82 9.49 8.49
CA ILE A 161 -4.98 10.69 8.61
C ILE A 161 -4.60 10.91 10.09
N GLU A 162 -5.56 10.84 11.01
CA GLU A 162 -5.30 10.94 12.45
C GLU A 162 -4.33 9.86 12.95
N ALA A 163 -4.41 8.65 12.37
CA ALA A 163 -3.51 7.55 12.70
C ALA A 163 -2.05 7.83 12.36
N ILE A 164 -1.74 8.79 11.46
CA ILE A 164 -0.37 9.16 11.11
C ILE A 164 0.38 9.58 12.38
N ASN A 165 -0.20 10.47 13.18
CA ASN A 165 0.42 10.98 14.42
C ASN A 165 0.61 9.84 15.43
N THR A 166 -0.45 9.09 15.74
CA THR A 166 -0.39 8.05 16.77
C THR A 166 0.55 6.90 16.42
N PHE A 167 0.62 6.52 15.15
CA PHE A 167 1.55 5.48 14.70
C PHE A 167 3.01 5.99 14.64
N TYR A 168 3.18 7.27 14.30
CA TYR A 168 4.49 7.87 14.40
C TYR A 168 4.99 7.89 15.86
N GLU A 169 4.16 8.28 16.82
CA GLU A 169 4.50 8.25 18.26
C GLU A 169 4.82 6.83 18.75
N ALA A 170 4.08 5.82 18.25
CA ALA A 170 4.33 4.41 18.57
C ALA A 170 5.62 3.84 17.95
N GLY A 171 6.41 4.64 17.22
CA GLY A 171 7.71 4.24 16.70
C GLY A 171 7.71 3.68 15.28
N TYR A 172 6.62 3.79 14.52
CA TYR A 172 6.60 3.44 13.10
C TYR A 172 7.25 4.52 12.23
N ASP A 173 7.87 4.12 11.12
CA ASP A 173 8.14 4.99 9.99
C ASP A 173 6.84 5.16 9.20
N VAL A 174 6.20 6.33 9.27
CA VAL A 174 4.86 6.52 8.74
C VAL A 174 4.89 7.30 7.43
N HIS A 175 4.30 6.74 6.39
CA HIS A 175 4.17 7.37 5.08
C HIS A 175 2.71 7.39 4.61
N ILE A 176 2.43 8.26 3.65
CA ILE A 176 1.16 8.31 2.93
C ILE A 176 1.28 7.55 1.60
N ASN A 177 0.26 6.77 1.27
CA ASN A 177 0.16 6.07 0.00
C ASN A 177 -1.09 6.56 -0.74
N TYR A 178 -0.94 7.50 -1.66
CA TYR A 178 -2.04 7.91 -2.54
C TYR A 178 -2.28 6.80 -3.59
N SER A 179 -3.13 5.82 -3.23
CA SER A 179 -3.30 4.60 -4.04
C SER A 179 -4.68 3.94 -3.88
N PRO A 180 -5.37 3.74 -5.01
CA PRO A 180 -5.04 4.23 -6.34
C PRO A 180 -5.47 5.69 -6.55
N ILE A 181 -4.70 6.42 -7.37
CA ILE A 181 -5.14 7.71 -7.90
C ILE A 181 -6.03 7.43 -9.11
N ILE A 182 -7.27 7.90 -9.06
CA ILE A 182 -8.29 7.70 -10.08
C ILE A 182 -8.65 9.05 -10.67
N ALA A 183 -8.67 9.12 -12.02
CA ALA A 183 -9.02 10.33 -12.75
C ALA A 183 -10.50 10.35 -13.09
N TYR A 184 -11.22 11.34 -12.55
CA TYR A 184 -12.62 11.64 -12.84
C TYR A 184 -12.86 13.15 -12.76
N ASP A 185 -14.00 13.60 -13.26
CA ASP A 185 -14.32 15.03 -13.28
C ASP A 185 -14.49 15.57 -11.85
N GLY A 186 -13.75 16.65 -11.53
CA GLY A 186 -13.71 17.24 -10.20
C GLY A 186 -12.74 16.56 -9.21
N CYS A 187 -11.99 15.54 -9.63
CA CYS A 187 -11.04 14.86 -8.73
C CYS A 187 -9.97 15.81 -8.17
N GLY A 188 -9.55 16.82 -8.92
CA GLY A 188 -8.57 17.80 -8.48
C GLY A 188 -9.00 18.55 -7.23
N ASP A 189 -10.22 19.06 -7.21
CA ASP A 189 -10.78 19.78 -6.06
C ASP A 189 -10.89 18.87 -4.83
N GLU A 190 -11.36 17.64 -5.03
CA GLU A 190 -11.46 16.65 -3.93
C GLU A 190 -10.07 16.26 -3.38
N TYR A 191 -9.02 16.23 -4.21
CA TYR A 191 -7.63 16.03 -3.73
C TYR A 191 -7.15 17.25 -2.94
N VAL A 192 -7.42 18.47 -3.40
CA VAL A 192 -7.07 19.69 -2.66
C VAL A 192 -7.74 19.73 -1.27
N GLU A 193 -9.02 19.37 -1.18
CA GLU A 193 -9.72 19.24 0.10
C GLU A 193 -9.04 18.21 1.01
N MET A 194 -8.68 17.04 0.47
CA MET A 194 -7.98 16.01 1.23
C MET A 194 -6.59 16.48 1.68
N PHE A 195 -5.83 17.17 0.83
CA PHE A 195 -4.52 17.71 1.19
C PHE A 195 -4.61 18.74 2.31
N LYS A 196 -5.59 19.66 2.25
CA LYS A 196 -5.85 20.62 3.34
C LYS A 196 -6.20 19.91 4.65
N LEU A 197 -6.97 18.82 4.59
CA LEU A 197 -7.31 18.02 5.76
C LEU A 197 -6.06 17.33 6.34
N ILE A 198 -5.19 16.79 5.49
CA ILE A 198 -3.90 16.21 5.91
C ILE A 198 -3.05 17.27 6.60
N ASP A 199 -2.93 18.46 6.01
CA ASP A 199 -2.13 19.55 6.56
C ASP A 199 -2.61 20.02 7.94
N SER A 200 -3.94 20.03 8.13
CA SER A 200 -4.57 20.46 9.38
C SER A 200 -4.49 19.43 10.52
N ILE A 201 -4.31 18.14 10.21
CA ILE A 201 -4.34 17.05 11.20
C ILE A 201 -2.94 16.56 11.54
N VAL A 202 -2.03 16.48 10.56
CA VAL A 202 -0.67 15.97 10.81
C VAL A 202 0.13 17.00 11.60
N ASP A 203 0.72 16.56 12.71
CA ASP A 203 1.49 17.41 13.61
C ASP A 203 2.72 18.00 12.92
N ASP A 204 2.95 19.29 13.08
CA ASP A 204 4.07 19.99 12.44
C ASP A 204 5.44 19.40 12.76
N SER A 205 5.60 18.83 13.96
CA SER A 205 6.85 18.21 14.42
C SER A 205 7.27 17.00 13.58
N ILE A 206 6.31 16.30 12.96
CA ILE A 206 6.54 15.07 12.18
C ILE A 206 6.43 15.26 10.67
N LYS A 207 5.89 16.38 10.19
CA LYS A 207 5.65 16.65 8.77
C LYS A 207 6.87 16.35 7.89
N LYS A 208 8.08 16.70 8.33
CA LYS A 208 9.33 16.47 7.58
C LYS A 208 9.66 14.99 7.34
N ASP A 209 9.14 14.09 8.20
CA ASP A 209 9.43 12.66 8.17
C ASP A 209 8.33 11.86 7.45
N VAL A 210 7.13 12.45 7.29
CA VAL A 210 6.01 11.81 6.59
C VAL A 210 6.14 12.04 5.09
N LEU A 211 6.72 11.07 4.39
CA LEU A 211 6.83 11.09 2.93
C LEU A 211 5.61 10.42 2.28
N CYS A 212 5.49 10.54 0.94
CA CYS A 212 4.41 9.87 0.24
C CYS A 212 4.86 9.11 -1.02
N GLU A 213 3.98 8.27 -1.50
CA GLU A 213 4.03 7.63 -2.81
C GLU A 213 2.69 7.80 -3.53
N CYS A 214 2.76 7.91 -4.85
CA CYS A 214 1.60 8.17 -5.71
C CYS A 214 1.47 7.04 -6.73
N ILE A 215 0.38 6.29 -6.67
CA ILE A 215 0.16 5.13 -7.52
C ILE A 215 -1.14 5.33 -8.30
N PHE A 216 -1.02 5.57 -9.61
CA PHE A 216 -2.17 5.69 -10.50
C PHE A 216 -2.83 4.35 -10.74
N LEU A 217 -4.12 4.38 -11.00
CA LEU A 217 -4.93 3.20 -11.22
C LEU A 217 -4.35 2.31 -12.33
N VAL A 218 -4.24 1.03 -12.00
CA VAL A 218 -4.08 -0.07 -12.95
C VAL A 218 -5.25 -1.01 -12.72
N HIS A 219 -6.00 -1.30 -13.78
CA HIS A 219 -7.14 -2.20 -13.70
C HIS A 219 -6.91 -3.46 -14.52
N ASN A 220 -7.79 -4.44 -14.41
CA ASN A 220 -7.64 -5.73 -15.08
C ASN A 220 -8.96 -6.12 -15.77
N LYS A 221 -8.88 -6.55 -17.03
CA LYS A 221 -10.07 -6.93 -17.82
C LYS A 221 -10.95 -7.95 -17.10
N GLY A 222 -10.38 -9.00 -16.55
CA GLY A 222 -11.18 -10.02 -15.86
C GLY A 222 -11.79 -9.52 -14.53
N LEU A 223 -11.20 -8.50 -13.88
CA LEU A 223 -11.83 -7.84 -12.73
C LEU A 223 -12.97 -6.93 -13.19
N HIS A 224 -12.80 -6.22 -14.31
CA HIS A 224 -13.86 -5.44 -14.93
C HIS A 224 -15.09 -6.32 -15.23
N GLU A 225 -14.90 -7.42 -15.95
CA GLU A 225 -15.95 -8.38 -16.27
C GLU A 225 -16.67 -8.87 -14.99
N TYR A 226 -15.89 -9.28 -13.98
CA TYR A 226 -16.44 -9.67 -12.67
C TYR A 226 -17.24 -8.56 -12.00
N ASN A 227 -16.75 -7.32 -12.04
CA ASN A 227 -17.42 -6.18 -11.41
C ASN A 227 -18.73 -5.83 -12.12
N VAL A 228 -18.78 -5.90 -13.45
CA VAL A 228 -19.99 -5.70 -14.25
C VAL A 228 -21.03 -6.78 -13.95
N GLU A 229 -20.65 -8.06 -14.00
CA GLU A 229 -21.52 -9.18 -13.71
C GLU A 229 -22.13 -9.14 -12.29
N ASN A 230 -21.37 -8.59 -11.33
CA ASN A 230 -21.80 -8.52 -9.93
C ASN A 230 -22.32 -7.13 -9.50
N ASN A 231 -22.57 -6.22 -10.45
CA ASN A 231 -23.07 -4.86 -10.22
C ASN A 231 -22.25 -4.12 -9.14
N VAL A 232 -20.91 -4.21 -9.22
CA VAL A 232 -20.00 -3.56 -8.26
C VAL A 232 -19.98 -2.06 -8.51
N LYS A 233 -20.24 -1.29 -7.46
CA LYS A 233 -20.28 0.18 -7.53
C LYS A 233 -18.94 0.78 -7.93
N GLY A 234 -19.01 1.82 -8.78
CA GLY A 234 -17.86 2.65 -9.16
C GLY A 234 -17.00 2.06 -10.27
N GLU A 235 -17.44 0.98 -10.93
CA GLU A 235 -16.71 0.38 -12.04
C GLU A 235 -16.54 1.34 -13.22
N GLU A 236 -17.49 2.25 -13.42
CA GLU A 236 -17.45 3.33 -14.41
C GLU A 236 -16.25 4.29 -14.26
N TYR A 237 -15.69 4.39 -13.04
CA TYR A 237 -14.47 5.16 -12.76
C TYR A 237 -13.20 4.35 -12.97
N LEU A 238 -13.30 3.02 -12.93
CA LEU A 238 -12.15 2.11 -13.01
C LEU A 238 -11.87 1.68 -14.46
N TRP A 239 -12.91 1.53 -15.27
CA TRP A 239 -12.81 1.10 -16.65
C TRP A 239 -13.22 2.23 -17.60
N THR A 240 -12.21 2.95 -18.12
CA THR A 240 -12.35 4.11 -19.00
C THR A 240 -11.51 3.93 -20.26
N PRO A 241 -11.92 3.05 -21.23
CA PRO A 241 -11.08 2.63 -22.35
C PRO A 241 -10.51 3.79 -23.19
N HIS A 242 -11.27 4.89 -23.31
CA HIS A 242 -10.84 6.09 -24.04
C HIS A 242 -9.67 6.87 -23.39
N LYS A 243 -9.38 6.58 -22.11
CA LYS A 243 -8.27 7.16 -21.32
C LYS A 243 -7.19 6.14 -21.01
N GLN A 244 -7.39 4.88 -21.40
CA GLN A 244 -6.55 3.76 -20.97
C GLN A 244 -5.89 3.05 -22.16
N GLU A 245 -4.77 2.40 -21.90
CA GLU A 245 -4.06 1.54 -22.83
C GLU A 245 -3.76 0.18 -22.19
N GLY A 246 -3.62 -0.87 -23.01
CA GLY A 246 -3.26 -2.20 -22.55
C GLY A 246 -1.86 -2.25 -21.99
N LYS A 247 -1.68 -3.03 -20.92
CA LYS A 247 -0.38 -3.34 -20.31
C LYS A 247 -0.35 -4.79 -19.87
N GLN A 248 0.57 -5.56 -20.39
CA GLN A 248 0.81 -6.90 -19.83
C GLN A 248 1.44 -6.79 -18.44
N SER A 249 0.92 -7.58 -17.51
CA SER A 249 1.56 -7.74 -16.20
C SER A 249 2.81 -8.62 -16.33
N ILE A 250 3.71 -8.55 -15.35
CA ILE A 250 4.89 -9.43 -15.25
C ILE A 250 4.48 -10.92 -15.28
N PHE A 251 3.25 -11.23 -14.93
CA PHE A 251 2.69 -12.60 -14.90
C PHE A 251 1.74 -12.90 -16.08
N GLY A 252 1.79 -12.11 -17.15
CA GLY A 252 1.01 -12.35 -18.37
C GLY A 252 -0.46 -11.96 -18.30
N GLY A 253 -0.93 -11.28 -17.25
CA GLY A 253 -2.30 -10.82 -17.17
C GLY A 253 -2.55 -9.55 -17.99
N ASP A 254 -3.72 -9.47 -18.63
CA ASP A 254 -4.17 -8.31 -19.40
C ASP A 254 -4.65 -7.20 -18.46
N ASN A 255 -3.76 -6.26 -18.17
CA ASN A 255 -4.07 -5.08 -17.41
C ASN A 255 -4.31 -3.89 -18.35
N VAL A 256 -4.99 -2.87 -17.83
CA VAL A 256 -5.09 -1.55 -18.42
C VAL A 256 -4.54 -0.52 -17.44
N ARG A 257 -3.92 0.52 -17.99
CA ARG A 257 -3.45 1.69 -17.25
C ARG A 257 -3.84 2.95 -18.01
N TYR A 258 -3.74 4.11 -17.41
CA TYR A 258 -3.88 5.36 -18.18
C TYR A 258 -2.88 5.41 -19.32
N ALA A 259 -3.34 5.81 -20.51
CA ALA A 259 -2.50 5.99 -21.69
C ALA A 259 -1.38 6.99 -21.40
N TRP A 260 -0.19 6.74 -21.94
CA TRP A 260 1.04 7.45 -21.56
C TRP A 260 0.89 8.97 -21.55
N LYS A 261 0.43 9.58 -22.64
CA LYS A 261 0.26 11.05 -22.73
C LYS A 261 -0.73 11.59 -21.71
N TYR A 262 -1.85 10.89 -21.53
CA TYR A 262 -2.87 11.26 -20.55
C TYR A 262 -2.32 11.15 -19.13
N LYS A 263 -1.58 10.09 -18.83
CA LYS A 263 -0.97 9.87 -17.54
C LYS A 263 0.06 10.94 -17.18
N GLN A 264 0.88 11.42 -18.14
CA GLN A 264 1.82 12.51 -17.87
C GLN A 264 1.09 13.78 -17.41
N GLY A 265 0.02 14.18 -18.09
CA GLY A 265 -0.80 15.31 -17.67
C GLY A 265 -1.42 15.12 -16.27
N LEU A 266 -1.83 13.88 -15.91
CA LEU A 266 -2.32 13.57 -14.57
C LEU A 266 -1.21 13.69 -13.52
N ILE A 267 0.01 13.21 -13.82
CA ILE A 267 1.17 13.32 -12.94
C ILE A 267 1.50 14.78 -12.67
N ASP A 268 1.66 15.57 -13.74
CA ASP A 268 2.00 17.00 -13.63
C ASP A 268 0.92 17.76 -12.85
N GLY A 269 -0.35 17.50 -13.15
CA GLY A 269 -1.48 18.09 -12.44
C GLY A 269 -1.50 17.70 -10.95
N PHE A 270 -1.29 16.43 -10.64
CA PHE A 270 -1.26 15.96 -9.26
C PHE A 270 -0.10 16.58 -8.46
N ILE A 271 1.11 16.59 -9.01
CA ILE A 271 2.28 17.20 -8.36
C ILE A 271 2.02 18.68 -8.10
N ASN A 272 1.49 19.42 -9.10
CA ASN A 272 1.19 20.83 -8.94
C ASN A 272 0.16 21.09 -7.81
N LEU A 273 -0.94 20.33 -7.76
CA LEU A 273 -1.94 20.46 -6.69
C LEU A 273 -1.34 20.11 -5.32
N HIS A 274 -0.56 19.03 -5.23
CA HIS A 274 0.07 18.54 -4.02
C HIS A 274 1.08 19.56 -3.48
N ASP A 275 2.01 20.03 -4.30
CA ASP A 275 3.09 20.93 -3.89
C ASP A 275 2.58 22.33 -3.53
N ASN A 276 1.43 22.74 -4.10
CA ASN A 276 0.79 24.01 -3.73
C ASN A 276 0.10 23.97 -2.36
N VAL A 277 -0.28 22.79 -1.86
CA VAL A 277 -1.06 22.67 -0.60
C VAL A 277 -0.23 22.08 0.54
N ILE A 278 0.54 21.00 0.26
CA ILE A 278 1.32 20.27 1.26
C ILE A 278 2.76 19.99 0.81
N PRO A 279 3.54 21.04 0.49
CA PRO A 279 4.92 20.91 -0.05
C PRO A 279 5.87 20.18 0.90
N TRP A 280 5.53 20.04 2.17
CA TRP A 280 6.29 19.29 3.17
C TRP A 280 6.21 17.77 2.97
N ASN A 281 5.09 17.26 2.38
CA ASN A 281 4.86 15.83 2.15
C ASN A 281 5.59 15.35 0.88
N LYS A 282 6.91 15.17 0.97
CA LYS A 282 7.75 14.86 -0.18
C LYS A 282 7.34 13.58 -0.91
N ILE A 283 7.12 13.68 -2.22
CA ILE A 283 6.84 12.52 -3.09
C ILE A 283 8.15 11.77 -3.31
N ARG A 284 8.28 10.55 -2.75
CA ARG A 284 9.44 9.68 -2.95
C ARG A 284 9.32 8.79 -4.19
N TYR A 285 8.09 8.58 -4.66
CA TYR A 285 7.80 7.71 -5.80
C TYR A 285 6.45 8.04 -6.42
N ILE A 286 6.39 8.12 -7.75
CA ILE A 286 5.16 8.33 -8.51
C ILE A 286 5.11 7.38 -9.71
N PHE A 287 3.99 6.67 -9.89
CA PHE A 287 3.88 5.61 -10.90
C PHE A 287 2.50 5.57 -11.55
#